data_acb6e32a671a9a7fac97c995a469ed96
#
_entry.id   acb6e32a671a9a7fac97c995a469ed96
#
_cell.length_a   1.000
_cell.length_b   1.000
_cell.length_c   1.000
_cell.angle_alpha   90.00
_cell.angle_beta   90.00
_cell.angle_gamma   90.00
#
_symmetry.space_group_name_H-M   'P 1'
#
loop_
_entity.id
_entity.type
_entity.pdbx_description
1 polymer ?
#
loop_
_entity_poly.entity_id
_entity_poly.type
_entity_poly.pdbx_seq_one_letter_code
_entity_poly.pdbx_strand_id
1 'polypeptide(L)'
;MNSKGQKWLKLLLFFIFIGFAGMYGYRIIQTNQSQKVYETAVQIAEQEREMTMDESLEAEAQSKPEENTEAAKEEFVAVSYWKEVPVEDDPYMETLKETNLEALREVNEDVLGWIMIPDTPLDYPLVQGEDNEYYLERDWKGEKNVAGSIFLEQINDKDFKHFNTVIYGHRMKNGSMFGSLRHYSQKSYWEQHPYIYIYDDAGAHRYEIFAAYEATLEGCTYQVELADDESKQLFLNNCVGYSDIDT
;
A
#
# COMPACT_ATOMS: atom_id res chain seq x y z
N MET A 1 -12.52 11.46 55.01
CA MET A 1 -13.39 10.71 54.04
C MET A 1 -13.91 9.46 54.74
N ASN A 2 -15.23 9.36 54.87
CA ASN A 2 -15.85 8.31 55.69
C ASN A 2 -15.65 6.91 55.04
N SER A 3 -15.45 5.86 55.83
CA SER A 3 -15.20 4.46 55.42
C SER A 3 -16.14 3.96 54.30
N LYS A 4 -17.40 4.41 54.31
CA LYS A 4 -18.37 4.12 53.24
C LYS A 4 -18.00 4.77 51.92
N GLY A 5 -17.51 6.02 51.89
CA GLY A 5 -17.09 6.70 50.66
C GLY A 5 -15.89 6.07 50.00
N GLN A 6 -14.94 5.53 50.78
CA GLN A 6 -13.79 4.79 50.24
C GLN A 6 -14.19 3.48 49.59
N LYS A 7 -15.21 2.77 50.10
CA LYS A 7 -15.74 1.54 49.49
C LYS A 7 -16.42 1.84 48.15
N TRP A 8 -17.23 2.87 48.07
CA TRP A 8 -17.89 3.28 46.82
C TRP A 8 -16.88 3.77 45.77
N LEU A 9 -15.84 4.49 46.15
CA LEU A 9 -14.76 4.90 45.23
C LEU A 9 -14.03 3.70 44.64
N LYS A 10 -13.70 2.71 45.47
CA LYS A 10 -13.04 1.43 44.99
C LYS A 10 -13.94 0.68 44.03
N LEU A 11 -15.24 0.58 44.30
CA LEU A 11 -16.23 -0.05 43.41
C LEU A 11 -16.34 0.69 42.07
N LEU A 12 -16.39 2.01 42.07
CA LEU A 12 -16.42 2.84 40.88
C LEU A 12 -15.16 2.61 40.02
N LEU A 13 -13.98 2.67 40.64
CA LEU A 13 -12.71 2.42 39.95
C LEU A 13 -12.63 0.99 39.37
N PHE A 14 -13.18 0.02 40.06
CA PHE A 14 -13.25 -1.36 39.58
C PHE A 14 -14.13 -1.49 38.33
N PHE A 15 -15.32 -0.86 38.31
CA PHE A 15 -16.18 -0.87 37.11
C PHE A 15 -15.57 -0.09 35.94
N ILE A 16 -14.88 1.03 36.20
CA ILE A 16 -14.14 1.77 35.18
C ILE A 16 -13.04 0.86 34.60
N PHE A 17 -12.28 0.15 35.45
CA PHE A 17 -11.24 -0.79 35.01
C PHE A 17 -11.80 -1.92 34.15
N ILE A 18 -12.94 -2.53 34.56
CA ILE A 18 -13.62 -3.58 33.75
C ILE A 18 -14.06 -3.02 32.40
N GLY A 19 -14.62 -1.79 32.37
CA GLY A 19 -15.00 -1.14 31.13
C GLY A 19 -13.82 -0.93 30.17
N PHE A 20 -12.69 -0.43 30.68
CA PHE A 20 -11.47 -0.28 29.90
C PHE A 20 -10.88 -1.61 29.43
N ALA A 21 -10.88 -2.65 30.31
CA ALA A 21 -10.42 -3.98 29.96
C ALA A 21 -11.30 -4.62 28.87
N GLY A 22 -12.61 -4.46 28.97
CA GLY A 22 -13.56 -4.93 27.95
C GLY A 22 -13.37 -4.22 26.59
N MET A 23 -13.20 -2.90 26.61
CA MET A 23 -12.95 -2.11 25.39
C MET A 23 -11.59 -2.46 24.76
N TYR A 24 -10.57 -2.69 25.56
CA TYR A 24 -9.25 -3.11 25.09
C TYR A 24 -9.30 -4.52 24.48
N GLY A 25 -9.97 -5.47 25.15
CA GLY A 25 -10.19 -6.83 24.63
C GLY A 25 -10.97 -6.81 23.31
N TYR A 26 -12.02 -5.99 23.21
CA TYR A 26 -12.78 -5.83 21.96
C TYR A 26 -11.91 -5.31 20.82
N ARG A 27 -11.04 -4.30 21.07
CA ARG A 27 -10.09 -3.80 20.06
C ARG A 27 -9.11 -4.86 19.60
N ILE A 28 -8.56 -5.68 20.50
CA ILE A 28 -7.66 -6.79 20.14
C ILE A 28 -8.37 -7.78 19.22
N ILE A 29 -9.62 -8.15 19.55
CA ILE A 29 -10.40 -9.08 18.73
C ILE A 29 -10.61 -8.50 17.33
N GLN A 30 -11.00 -7.24 17.20
CA GLN A 30 -11.20 -6.59 15.92
C GLN A 30 -9.91 -6.52 15.09
N THR A 31 -8.78 -6.17 15.72
CA THR A 31 -7.48 -6.13 15.02
C THR A 31 -7.07 -7.51 14.51
N ASN A 32 -7.28 -8.57 15.31
CA ASN A 32 -6.97 -9.94 14.89
C ASN A 32 -7.92 -10.43 13.77
N GLN A 33 -9.19 -10.02 13.78
CA GLN A 33 -10.12 -10.32 12.68
C GLN A 33 -9.68 -9.61 11.39
N SER A 34 -9.24 -8.36 11.49
CA SER A 34 -8.71 -7.62 10.34
C SER A 34 -7.54 -8.34 9.69
N GLN A 35 -6.57 -8.82 10.46
CA GLN A 35 -5.43 -9.56 9.92
C GLN A 35 -5.84 -10.81 9.14
N LYS A 36 -6.79 -11.58 9.67
CA LYS A 36 -7.28 -12.79 8.98
C LYS A 36 -7.92 -12.52 7.61
N VAL A 37 -8.56 -11.38 7.43
CA VAL A 37 -9.15 -11.00 6.13
C VAL A 37 -8.05 -10.80 5.09
N TYR A 38 -6.92 -10.20 5.49
CA TYR A 38 -5.79 -9.99 4.59
C TYR A 38 -4.97 -11.26 4.36
N GLU A 39 -4.85 -12.16 5.34
CA GLU A 39 -4.32 -13.51 5.13
C GLU A 39 -5.15 -14.28 4.09
N THR A 40 -6.48 -14.08 4.06
CA THR A 40 -7.34 -14.67 3.02
C THR A 40 -7.07 -14.06 1.65
N ALA A 41 -6.76 -12.75 1.56
CA ALA A 41 -6.40 -12.13 0.29
C ALA A 41 -5.12 -12.74 -0.29
N VAL A 42 -4.09 -12.90 0.54
CA VAL A 42 -2.84 -13.58 0.15
C VAL A 42 -3.12 -15.01 -0.33
N GLN A 43 -3.93 -15.78 0.39
CA GLN A 43 -4.29 -17.14 -0.01
C GLN A 43 -5.01 -17.19 -1.37
N ILE A 44 -5.93 -16.26 -1.65
CA ILE A 44 -6.63 -16.20 -2.95
C ILE A 44 -5.64 -15.81 -4.05
N ALA A 45 -4.76 -14.83 -3.80
CA ALA A 45 -3.76 -14.39 -4.74
C ALA A 45 -2.74 -15.49 -5.11
N GLU A 46 -2.48 -16.41 -4.19
CA GLU A 46 -1.52 -17.52 -4.37
C GLU A 46 -2.15 -18.82 -4.87
N GLN A 47 -3.48 -18.94 -4.87
CA GLN A 47 -4.18 -20.22 -5.10
C GLN A 47 -3.96 -20.85 -6.48
N GLU A 48 -3.56 -20.07 -7.50
CA GLU A 48 -3.18 -20.61 -8.82
C GLU A 48 -1.71 -20.93 -8.95
N ARG A 49 -0.84 -20.48 -8.06
CA ARG A 49 0.60 -20.85 -8.10
C ARG A 49 0.82 -22.36 -8.05
N GLU A 50 0.01 -23.08 -7.27
CA GLU A 50 0.12 -24.54 -7.16
C GLU A 50 -0.44 -25.27 -8.40
N MET A 51 -1.44 -24.69 -9.10
CA MET A 51 -2.02 -25.34 -10.30
C MET A 51 -1.20 -25.09 -11.57
N THR A 52 -0.61 -23.91 -11.74
CA THR A 52 0.21 -23.59 -12.92
C THR A 52 1.60 -24.22 -12.89
N MET A 53 2.15 -24.53 -11.73
CA MET A 53 3.42 -25.27 -11.63
C MET A 53 3.30 -26.71 -12.13
N ASP A 54 2.11 -27.30 -12.11
CA ASP A 54 1.90 -28.69 -12.63
C ASP A 54 1.69 -28.72 -14.15
N GLU A 55 1.21 -27.61 -14.77
CA GLU A 55 1.03 -27.50 -16.22
C GLU A 55 2.28 -26.96 -16.96
N SER A 56 3.11 -26.14 -16.31
CA SER A 56 4.28 -25.49 -16.96
C SER A 56 5.46 -26.43 -17.22
N LEU A 57 5.48 -27.61 -16.62
CA LEU A 57 6.51 -28.61 -16.88
C LEU A 57 6.37 -29.33 -18.25
N GLU A 58 5.24 -29.15 -18.95
CA GLU A 58 5.01 -29.77 -20.27
C GLU A 58 5.16 -28.81 -21.48
N ALA A 59 5.33 -27.49 -21.29
CA ALA A 59 5.24 -26.46 -22.34
C ALA A 59 6.55 -25.76 -22.75
N GLU A 60 7.68 -26.00 -22.13
CA GLU A 60 8.96 -25.40 -22.54
C GLU A 60 9.66 -26.15 -23.70
N ALA A 61 9.06 -26.08 -24.87
CA ALA A 61 9.81 -26.31 -26.12
C ALA A 61 9.18 -25.53 -27.28
N GLN A 62 9.79 -24.42 -27.62
CA GLN A 62 9.62 -23.59 -28.83
C GLN A 62 8.96 -22.22 -28.66
N SER A 63 9.80 -21.18 -28.57
CA SER A 63 9.90 -20.16 -29.64
C SER A 63 10.85 -19.03 -29.28
N LYS A 64 11.72 -18.68 -30.23
CA LYS A 64 12.69 -17.57 -30.17
C LYS A 64 12.01 -16.26 -30.54
N PRO A 65 12.52 -15.12 -30.04
CA PRO A 65 11.93 -13.79 -30.28
C PRO A 65 12.41 -13.18 -31.59
N GLU A 66 11.51 -12.46 -32.26
CA GLU A 66 11.86 -11.49 -33.30
C GLU A 66 11.87 -10.08 -32.76
N GLU A 67 13.03 -9.45 -32.96
CA GLU A 67 13.35 -8.05 -32.79
C GLU A 67 12.58 -7.19 -33.80
N ASN A 68 11.94 -6.09 -33.37
CA ASN A 68 11.65 -5.02 -34.33
C ASN A 68 11.75 -3.64 -33.69
N THR A 69 12.47 -2.81 -34.40
CA THR A 69 13.10 -1.55 -34.11
C THR A 69 12.21 -0.37 -34.53
N GLU A 70 12.39 0.78 -33.86
CA GLU A 70 12.22 2.17 -34.31
C GLU A 70 10.82 2.80 -34.45
N ALA A 71 10.60 3.84 -33.62
CA ALA A 71 10.31 5.20 -34.11
C ALA A 71 10.46 6.24 -32.98
N ALA A 72 11.54 6.96 -33.05
CA ALA A 72 11.64 8.44 -33.22
C ALA A 72 11.09 9.35 -32.12
N LYS A 73 12.03 9.84 -31.31
CA LYS A 73 12.36 11.20 -30.88
C LYS A 73 11.26 12.27 -30.84
N GLU A 74 10.95 12.72 -29.64
CA GLU A 74 10.96 14.14 -29.32
C GLU A 74 11.77 14.37 -28.04
N GLU A 75 12.75 15.27 -28.15
CA GLU A 75 13.76 15.57 -27.17
C GLU A 75 13.16 16.50 -26.13
N PHE A 76 12.61 15.94 -25.06
CA PHE A 76 12.24 16.67 -23.86
C PHE A 76 13.41 16.61 -22.90
N VAL A 77 14.05 17.76 -22.65
CA VAL A 77 15.06 17.90 -21.59
C VAL A 77 14.33 17.88 -20.25
N ALA A 78 13.86 16.73 -19.86
CA ALA A 78 13.52 16.47 -18.47
C ALA A 78 14.84 16.43 -17.69
N VAL A 79 14.96 17.28 -16.70
CA VAL A 79 15.99 17.13 -15.68
C VAL A 79 15.76 15.73 -15.11
N SER A 80 16.64 14.80 -15.49
CA SER A 80 16.49 13.37 -15.25
C SER A 80 16.67 13.08 -13.75
N TYR A 81 15.61 13.18 -12.98
CA TYR A 81 15.52 12.53 -11.66
C TYR A 81 15.24 11.02 -11.77
N TRP A 82 14.91 10.55 -12.97
CA TRP A 82 14.60 9.17 -13.25
C TRP A 82 15.80 8.50 -13.91
N LYS A 83 16.62 7.81 -13.14
CA LYS A 83 17.49 6.78 -13.71
C LYS A 83 16.60 5.58 -13.97
N GLU A 84 16.43 5.21 -15.25
CA GLU A 84 15.99 3.85 -15.57
C GLU A 84 17.08 2.91 -15.05
N VAL A 85 16.86 2.38 -13.86
CA VAL A 85 17.67 1.26 -13.35
C VAL A 85 17.15 0.03 -14.08
N PRO A 86 17.99 -0.70 -14.85
CA PRO A 86 17.56 -1.95 -15.44
C PRO A 86 16.98 -2.86 -14.37
N VAL A 87 15.76 -3.30 -14.57
CA VAL A 87 15.02 -4.17 -13.64
C VAL A 87 15.33 -5.65 -13.98
N GLU A 88 16.46 -5.90 -14.63
CA GLU A 88 16.91 -7.25 -14.93
C GLU A 88 17.15 -8.01 -13.64
N ASP A 89 16.41 -9.12 -13.46
CA ASP A 89 16.52 -10.05 -12.31
C ASP A 89 16.03 -9.54 -10.93
N ASP A 90 14.98 -8.71 -10.88
CA ASP A 90 14.34 -8.38 -9.61
C ASP A 90 13.33 -9.48 -9.21
N PRO A 91 13.64 -10.32 -8.20
CA PRO A 91 12.81 -11.48 -7.85
C PRO A 91 11.41 -11.06 -7.35
N TYR A 92 11.26 -9.86 -6.79
CA TYR A 92 9.96 -9.38 -6.31
C TYR A 92 9.02 -9.03 -7.47
N MET A 93 9.57 -8.54 -8.59
CA MET A 93 8.79 -8.27 -9.80
C MET A 93 8.21 -9.56 -10.39
N GLU A 94 8.99 -10.63 -10.42
CA GLU A 94 8.53 -11.93 -10.93
C GLU A 94 7.48 -12.55 -9.98
N THR A 95 7.74 -12.50 -8.67
CA THR A 95 6.77 -12.98 -7.67
C THR A 95 5.42 -12.28 -7.76
N LEU A 96 5.42 -10.95 -7.98
CA LEU A 96 4.19 -10.18 -8.10
C LEU A 96 3.35 -10.54 -9.33
N LYS A 97 3.98 -10.91 -10.45
CA LYS A 97 3.27 -11.33 -11.68
C LYS A 97 2.46 -12.61 -11.50
N GLU A 98 2.79 -13.40 -10.47
CA GLU A 98 2.06 -14.61 -10.12
C GLU A 98 0.79 -14.31 -9.27
N THR A 99 0.55 -13.05 -8.90
CA THR A 99 -0.64 -12.65 -8.13
C THR A 99 -1.90 -12.76 -8.98
N ASN A 100 -2.86 -13.58 -8.54
CA ASN A 100 -4.12 -13.77 -9.25
C ASN A 100 -5.11 -12.61 -8.98
N LEU A 101 -5.01 -11.53 -9.76
CA LEU A 101 -5.90 -10.39 -9.65
C LEU A 101 -7.34 -10.72 -10.05
N GLU A 102 -7.55 -11.66 -10.99
CA GLU A 102 -8.89 -12.06 -11.43
C GLU A 102 -9.65 -12.74 -10.28
N ALA A 103 -9.03 -13.67 -9.57
CA ALA A 103 -9.65 -14.31 -8.42
C ALA A 103 -9.99 -13.31 -7.28
N LEU A 104 -9.17 -12.28 -7.09
CA LEU A 104 -9.48 -11.20 -6.15
C LEU A 104 -10.66 -10.36 -6.64
N ARG A 105 -10.75 -10.07 -7.94
CA ARG A 105 -11.85 -9.33 -8.56
C ARG A 105 -13.17 -10.08 -8.57
N GLU A 106 -13.15 -11.40 -8.60
CA GLU A 106 -14.35 -12.21 -8.39
C GLU A 106 -14.97 -11.97 -7.01
N VAL A 107 -14.18 -11.61 -6.01
CA VAL A 107 -14.65 -11.27 -4.66
C VAL A 107 -15.04 -9.79 -4.56
N ASN A 108 -14.26 -8.89 -5.17
CA ASN A 108 -14.51 -7.46 -5.19
C ASN A 108 -13.95 -6.82 -6.48
N GLU A 109 -14.83 -6.33 -7.35
CA GLU A 109 -14.49 -5.69 -8.62
C GLU A 109 -13.67 -4.40 -8.48
N ASP A 110 -13.66 -3.79 -7.30
CA ASP A 110 -12.87 -2.59 -6.99
C ASP A 110 -11.36 -2.87 -6.85
N VAL A 111 -10.93 -4.14 -6.91
CA VAL A 111 -9.50 -4.48 -6.85
C VAL A 111 -8.81 -4.03 -8.13
N LEU A 112 -7.90 -3.07 -7.99
CA LEU A 112 -7.06 -2.57 -9.07
C LEU A 112 -5.79 -3.40 -9.23
N GLY A 113 -5.20 -3.85 -8.13
CA GLY A 113 -3.91 -4.49 -8.12
C GLY A 113 -3.46 -4.94 -6.74
N TRP A 114 -2.16 -5.08 -6.61
CA TRP A 114 -1.47 -5.47 -5.38
C TRP A 114 -0.33 -4.51 -5.09
N ILE A 115 -0.13 -4.14 -3.82
CA ILE A 115 0.96 -3.27 -3.37
C ILE A 115 1.78 -3.93 -2.28
N MET A 116 3.10 -3.89 -2.39
CA MET A 116 3.99 -4.43 -1.36
C MET A 116 5.26 -3.61 -1.17
N ILE A 117 5.85 -3.71 0.02
CA ILE A 117 7.24 -3.37 0.30
C ILE A 117 7.89 -4.64 0.85
N PRO A 118 8.89 -5.21 0.16
CA PRO A 118 9.51 -6.45 0.56
C PRO A 118 10.03 -6.44 2.00
N ASP A 119 9.92 -7.58 2.69
CA ASP A 119 10.37 -7.78 4.06
C ASP A 119 9.70 -6.85 5.09
N THR A 120 8.53 -6.30 4.75
CA THR A 120 7.71 -5.47 5.65
C THR A 120 6.28 -6.01 5.73
N PRO A 121 5.48 -5.57 6.73
CA PRO A 121 4.06 -5.92 6.79
C PRO A 121 3.17 -5.31 5.69
N LEU A 122 3.72 -4.47 4.80
CA LEU A 122 2.96 -3.87 3.70
C LEU A 122 2.93 -4.84 2.51
N ASP A 123 1.84 -5.60 2.41
CA ASP A 123 1.59 -6.62 1.40
C ASP A 123 0.07 -6.83 1.29
N TYR A 124 -0.59 -6.07 0.39
CA TYR A 124 -2.04 -5.92 0.39
C TYR A 124 -2.64 -5.75 -1.01
N PRO A 125 -3.93 -6.17 -1.18
CA PRO A 125 -4.73 -5.71 -2.32
C PRO A 125 -4.83 -4.19 -2.32
N LEU A 126 -4.75 -3.59 -3.51
CA LEU A 126 -5.01 -2.18 -3.77
C LEU A 126 -6.39 -2.05 -4.41
N VAL A 127 -7.27 -1.26 -3.78
CA VAL A 127 -8.64 -1.06 -4.25
C VAL A 127 -8.89 0.41 -4.59
N GLN A 128 -9.97 0.70 -5.35
CA GLN A 128 -10.46 2.07 -5.54
C GLN A 128 -11.98 2.09 -5.49
N GLY A 129 -12.56 2.84 -4.56
CA GLY A 129 -14.00 3.06 -4.46
C GLY A 129 -14.49 4.26 -5.26
N GLU A 130 -15.80 4.52 -5.18
CA GLU A 130 -16.42 5.71 -5.78
C GLU A 130 -16.06 7.01 -5.03
N ASP A 131 -15.61 6.90 -3.79
CA ASP A 131 -15.16 8.01 -2.94
C ASP A 131 -13.99 7.60 -2.04
N ASN A 132 -13.39 8.59 -1.34
CA ASN A 132 -12.28 8.36 -0.43
C ASN A 132 -12.71 7.98 1.00
N GLU A 133 -14.01 7.81 1.27
CA GLU A 133 -14.54 7.48 2.61
C GLU A 133 -14.87 6.00 2.73
N TYR A 134 -15.33 5.35 1.65
CA TYR A 134 -15.84 4.00 1.66
C TYR A 134 -14.84 2.99 2.24
N TYR A 135 -13.59 3.02 1.77
CA TYR A 135 -12.54 2.08 2.19
C TYR A 135 -11.78 2.49 3.44
N LEU A 136 -12.08 3.64 4.05
CA LEU A 136 -11.52 4.00 5.37
C LEU A 136 -11.97 3.05 6.48
N GLU A 137 -13.20 2.53 6.41
CA GLU A 137 -13.78 1.65 7.42
C GLU A 137 -14.21 0.29 6.87
N ARG A 138 -13.71 -0.09 5.69
CA ARG A 138 -14.01 -1.36 5.03
C ARG A 138 -12.74 -2.02 4.54
N ASP A 139 -12.72 -3.35 4.64
CA ASP A 139 -11.63 -4.12 4.06
C ASP A 139 -11.76 -4.24 2.54
N TRP A 140 -10.80 -4.90 1.93
CA TRP A 140 -10.72 -5.10 0.48
C TRP A 140 -11.92 -5.87 -0.12
N LYS A 141 -12.73 -6.56 0.71
CA LYS A 141 -13.99 -7.21 0.30
C LYS A 141 -15.20 -6.28 0.38
N GLY A 142 -15.04 -5.06 0.89
CA GLY A 142 -16.12 -4.13 1.15
C GLY A 142 -16.85 -4.35 2.49
N GLU A 143 -16.36 -5.24 3.35
CA GLU A 143 -16.94 -5.50 4.68
C GLU A 143 -16.39 -4.51 5.72
N LYS A 144 -17.22 -4.19 6.73
CA LYS A 144 -16.78 -3.26 7.80
C LYS A 144 -15.58 -3.78 8.54
N ASN A 145 -14.53 -2.97 8.57
CA ASN A 145 -13.26 -3.32 9.19
C ASN A 145 -12.54 -2.06 9.69
N VAL A 146 -12.08 -2.09 10.94
CA VAL A 146 -11.41 -0.93 11.58
C VAL A 146 -10.02 -0.64 11.00
N ALA A 147 -9.43 -1.57 10.29
CA ALA A 147 -8.15 -1.37 9.60
C ALA A 147 -8.33 -0.68 8.24
N GLY A 148 -9.56 -0.58 7.73
CA GLY A 148 -9.80 -0.09 6.38
C GLY A 148 -9.07 -0.90 5.33
N SER A 149 -8.87 -0.33 4.15
CA SER A 149 -8.08 -0.90 3.06
C SER A 149 -6.89 0.00 2.69
N ILE A 150 -6.03 -0.53 1.82
CA ILE A 150 -5.11 0.30 1.04
C ILE A 150 -5.86 0.65 -0.24
N PHE A 151 -6.08 1.94 -0.50
CA PHE A 151 -6.92 2.37 -1.61
C PHE A 151 -6.38 3.60 -2.33
N LEU A 152 -6.66 3.66 -3.63
CA LEU A 152 -6.30 4.75 -4.52
C LEU A 152 -7.25 5.93 -4.34
N GLU A 153 -6.71 7.16 -4.38
CA GLU A 153 -7.49 8.42 -4.43
C GLU A 153 -8.52 8.37 -5.57
N GLN A 154 -9.78 8.75 -5.27
CA GLN A 154 -10.89 8.59 -6.23
C GLN A 154 -10.71 9.36 -7.55
N ILE A 155 -10.00 10.49 -7.53
CA ILE A 155 -9.75 11.29 -8.73
C ILE A 155 -8.52 10.83 -9.52
N ASN A 156 -7.71 9.90 -8.97
CA ASN A 156 -6.63 9.30 -9.73
C ASN A 156 -7.15 8.31 -10.77
N ASP A 157 -6.52 8.30 -11.94
CA ASP A 157 -6.79 7.29 -12.96
C ASP A 157 -6.34 5.90 -12.48
N LYS A 158 -7.15 4.89 -12.79
CA LYS A 158 -6.89 3.49 -12.42
C LYS A 158 -5.61 2.92 -13.05
N ASP A 159 -5.08 3.58 -14.08
CA ASP A 159 -3.86 3.20 -14.80
C ASP A 159 -2.61 3.95 -14.32
N PHE A 160 -2.69 4.64 -13.18
CA PHE A 160 -1.59 5.35 -12.51
C PHE A 160 -0.87 6.40 -13.37
N LYS A 161 -1.56 7.01 -14.37
CA LYS A 161 -0.96 7.99 -15.28
C LYS A 161 -0.86 9.41 -14.74
N HIS A 162 -1.54 9.72 -13.65
CA HIS A 162 -1.35 11.02 -13.01
C HIS A 162 0.08 11.19 -12.51
N PHE A 163 0.59 12.42 -12.59
CA PHE A 163 1.93 12.74 -12.07
C PHE A 163 2.05 12.45 -10.57
N ASN A 164 1.01 12.76 -9.80
CA ASN A 164 0.90 12.39 -8.39
C ASN A 164 -0.25 11.41 -8.21
N THR A 165 0.09 10.17 -7.92
CA THR A 165 -0.86 9.11 -7.60
C THR A 165 -0.88 8.93 -6.09
N VAL A 166 -2.03 9.22 -5.47
CA VAL A 166 -2.18 9.17 -4.01
C VAL A 166 -2.82 7.86 -3.57
N ILE A 167 -2.15 7.13 -2.72
CA ILE A 167 -2.65 5.88 -2.13
C ILE A 167 -2.78 6.07 -0.63
N TYR A 168 -3.93 5.71 -0.08
CA TYR A 168 -4.27 5.84 1.33
C TYR A 168 -4.20 4.50 2.05
N GLY A 169 -3.94 4.57 3.35
CA GLY A 169 -4.00 3.43 4.25
C GLY A 169 -3.90 3.86 5.70
N HIS A 170 -4.58 3.16 6.60
CA HIS A 170 -4.50 3.48 8.02
C HIS A 170 -3.12 3.22 8.60
N ARG A 171 -2.60 4.17 9.40
CA ARG A 171 -1.39 4.01 10.20
C ARG A 171 -1.70 3.21 11.48
N MET A 172 -1.84 1.90 11.36
CA MET A 172 -2.18 1.01 12.47
C MET A 172 -1.04 0.90 13.50
N LYS A 173 -1.40 0.87 14.80
CA LYS A 173 -0.41 0.79 15.90
C LYS A 173 0.37 -0.53 15.93
N ASN A 174 -0.25 -1.62 15.46
CA ASN A 174 0.37 -2.94 15.35
C ASN A 174 1.32 -3.08 14.15
N GLY A 175 1.50 -2.04 13.33
CA GLY A 175 2.37 -2.03 12.16
C GLY A 175 1.72 -2.50 10.87
N SER A 176 0.48 -3.02 10.90
CA SER A 176 -0.26 -3.40 9.69
C SER A 176 -0.71 -2.17 8.88
N MET A 177 -1.20 -2.41 7.69
CA MET A 177 -1.55 -1.38 6.71
C MET A 177 -0.35 -0.44 6.46
N PHE A 178 -0.52 0.88 6.51
CA PHE A 178 0.59 1.85 6.47
C PHE A 178 1.26 2.09 7.83
N GLY A 179 0.98 1.24 8.82
CA GLY A 179 1.59 1.35 10.14
C GLY A 179 3.10 1.18 10.17
N SER A 180 3.67 0.36 9.27
CA SER A 180 5.12 0.16 9.13
C SER A 180 5.84 1.38 8.52
N LEU A 181 5.15 2.23 7.73
CA LEU A 181 5.76 3.39 7.07
C LEU A 181 6.36 4.41 8.05
N ARG A 182 5.92 4.41 9.33
CA ARG A 182 6.53 5.25 10.39
C ARG A 182 8.04 4.99 10.58
N HIS A 183 8.53 3.84 10.17
CA HIS A 183 9.95 3.48 10.32
C HIS A 183 10.85 4.20 9.30
N TYR A 184 10.27 4.77 8.24
CA TYR A 184 10.99 5.60 7.27
C TYR A 184 11.49 6.94 7.85
N SER A 185 11.14 7.30 9.09
CA SER A 185 11.85 8.34 9.84
C SER A 185 13.31 7.98 10.14
N GLN A 186 13.72 6.73 9.88
CA GLN A 186 15.08 6.22 10.09
C GLN A 186 15.71 5.87 8.74
N LYS A 187 16.82 6.54 8.39
CA LYS A 187 17.56 6.30 7.14
C LYS A 187 17.92 4.81 6.95
N SER A 188 18.33 4.12 8.03
CA SER A 188 18.68 2.70 7.98
C SER A 188 17.52 1.79 7.57
N TYR A 189 16.27 2.19 7.85
CA TYR A 189 15.10 1.45 7.40
C TYR A 189 14.86 1.67 5.90
N TRP A 190 14.98 2.90 5.42
CA TRP A 190 14.91 3.22 4.00
C TRP A 190 16.00 2.49 3.19
N GLU A 191 17.25 2.46 3.68
CA GLU A 191 18.35 1.75 3.01
C GLU A 191 18.09 0.24 2.87
N GLN A 192 17.29 -0.36 3.75
CA GLN A 192 16.89 -1.77 3.67
C GLN A 192 15.65 -1.99 2.81
N HIS A 193 14.75 -1.00 2.72
CA HIS A 193 13.47 -1.08 2.02
C HIS A 193 13.27 0.13 1.09
N PRO A 194 14.14 0.34 0.07
CA PRO A 194 14.14 1.56 -0.74
C PRO A 194 13.04 1.58 -1.81
N TYR A 195 12.30 0.47 -2.01
CA TYR A 195 11.36 0.32 -3.11
C TYR A 195 9.97 -0.06 -2.64
N ILE A 196 8.95 0.49 -3.35
CA ILE A 196 7.56 0.03 -3.32
C ILE A 196 7.28 -0.66 -4.63
N TYR A 197 6.52 -1.75 -4.59
CA TYR A 197 6.11 -2.50 -5.76
C TYR A 197 4.59 -2.45 -5.90
N ILE A 198 4.11 -2.25 -7.11
CA ILE A 198 2.68 -2.32 -7.47
C ILE A 198 2.55 -3.26 -8.66
N TYR A 199 1.59 -4.17 -8.59
CA TYR A 199 1.20 -5.04 -9.68
C TYR A 199 -0.24 -4.72 -10.07
N ASP A 200 -0.47 -4.47 -11.34
CA ASP A 200 -1.77 -4.17 -11.95
C ASP A 200 -1.90 -4.81 -13.33
N ASP A 201 -2.92 -4.43 -14.11
CA ASP A 201 -3.14 -4.96 -15.46
C ASP A 201 -2.04 -4.58 -16.47
N ALA A 202 -1.26 -3.54 -16.19
CA ALA A 202 -0.11 -3.16 -17.01
C ALA A 202 1.16 -3.97 -16.65
N GLY A 203 1.14 -4.67 -15.52
CA GLY A 203 2.25 -5.49 -15.04
C GLY A 203 2.79 -5.09 -13.69
N ALA A 204 3.97 -5.58 -13.35
CA ALA A 204 4.66 -5.24 -12.12
C ALA A 204 5.52 -3.99 -12.30
N HIS A 205 5.39 -3.05 -11.36
CA HIS A 205 6.09 -1.76 -11.35
C HIS A 205 6.87 -1.60 -10.06
N ARG A 206 8.10 -1.11 -10.16
CA ARG A 206 8.95 -0.78 -9.02
C ARG A 206 9.14 0.73 -8.91
N TYR A 207 8.84 1.28 -7.74
CA TYR A 207 8.98 2.70 -7.42
C TYR A 207 10.05 2.90 -6.35
N GLU A 208 10.98 3.84 -6.57
CA GLU A 208 11.99 4.21 -5.60
C GLU A 208 11.44 5.24 -4.60
N ILE A 209 11.67 5.01 -3.32
CA ILE A 209 11.27 5.93 -2.25
C ILE A 209 12.32 7.05 -2.17
N PHE A 210 11.97 8.23 -2.65
CA PHE A 210 12.87 9.40 -2.66
C PHE A 210 12.60 10.39 -1.53
N ALA A 211 11.47 10.27 -0.82
CA ALA A 211 11.14 11.14 0.30
C ALA A 211 10.21 10.42 1.29
N ALA A 212 10.38 10.68 2.59
CA ALA A 212 9.49 10.22 3.64
C ALA A 212 9.36 11.30 4.72
N TYR A 213 8.12 11.68 5.07
CA TYR A 213 7.83 12.73 6.05
C TYR A 213 6.41 12.63 6.60
N GLU A 214 6.15 13.27 7.72
CA GLU A 214 4.79 13.44 8.24
C GLU A 214 4.08 14.59 7.50
N ALA A 215 3.13 14.24 6.62
CA ALA A 215 2.36 15.21 5.86
C ALA A 215 1.24 15.84 6.70
N THR A 216 0.93 17.11 6.43
CA THR A 216 -0.26 17.79 6.93
C THR A 216 -1.35 17.81 5.87
N LEU A 217 -2.63 17.83 6.27
CA LEU A 217 -3.76 17.87 5.34
C LEU A 217 -3.79 19.11 4.44
N GLU A 218 -3.15 20.18 4.87
CA GLU A 218 -3.06 21.46 4.13
C GLU A 218 -1.84 21.52 3.20
N GLY A 219 -1.02 20.47 3.17
CA GLY A 219 0.20 20.40 2.37
C GLY A 219 -0.05 20.07 0.90
N CYS A 220 0.99 20.24 0.07
CA CYS A 220 0.96 19.91 -1.35
C CYS A 220 0.88 18.41 -1.64
N THR A 221 1.14 17.54 -0.66
CA THR A 221 1.24 16.08 -0.79
C THR A 221 0.03 15.45 -1.49
N TYR A 222 -1.16 16.00 -1.27
CA TYR A 222 -2.42 15.45 -1.80
C TYR A 222 -2.89 16.14 -3.10
N GLN A 223 -2.05 16.97 -3.72
CA GLN A 223 -2.38 17.60 -5.00
C GLN A 223 -2.21 16.59 -6.15
N VAL A 224 -3.30 16.07 -6.68
CA VAL A 224 -3.28 15.16 -7.82
C VAL A 224 -3.08 15.92 -9.13
N GLU A 225 -3.78 17.03 -9.30
CA GLU A 225 -3.72 17.84 -10.53
C GLU A 225 -2.54 18.81 -10.48
N LEU A 226 -1.48 18.50 -11.21
CA LEU A 226 -0.31 19.34 -11.43
C LEU A 226 -0.19 19.64 -12.92
N ALA A 227 -0.66 20.85 -13.31
CA ALA A 227 -0.96 21.15 -14.70
C ALA A 227 0.27 21.39 -15.58
N ASP A 228 1.38 21.86 -15.00
CA ASP A 228 2.58 22.26 -15.72
C ASP A 228 3.86 21.77 -15.03
N ASP A 229 4.97 21.89 -15.73
CA ASP A 229 6.26 21.38 -15.24
C ASP A 229 6.80 22.21 -14.05
N GLU A 230 6.41 23.48 -13.93
CA GLU A 230 6.80 24.32 -12.78
C GLU A 230 6.10 23.84 -11.51
N SER A 231 4.81 23.54 -11.56
CA SER A 231 4.05 22.97 -10.43
C SER A 231 4.54 21.59 -10.04
N LYS A 232 4.89 20.73 -11.00
CA LYS A 232 5.48 19.41 -10.76
C LYS A 232 6.85 19.52 -10.10
N GLN A 233 7.71 20.41 -10.59
CA GLN A 233 9.02 20.63 -10.00
C GLN A 233 8.94 21.20 -8.58
N LEU A 234 8.01 22.13 -8.35
CA LEU A 234 7.76 22.68 -7.00
C LEU A 234 7.26 21.58 -6.06
N PHE A 235 6.37 20.71 -6.51
CA PHE A 235 5.88 19.55 -5.76
C PHE A 235 7.05 18.65 -5.33
N LEU A 236 7.90 18.24 -6.27
CA LEU A 236 9.07 17.40 -5.98
C LEU A 236 10.04 18.06 -5.00
N ASN A 237 10.35 19.35 -5.20
CA ASN A 237 11.23 20.11 -4.31
C ASN A 237 10.67 20.18 -2.88
N ASN A 238 9.34 20.34 -2.74
CA ASN A 238 8.68 20.33 -1.44
C ASN A 238 8.79 18.97 -0.77
N CYS A 239 8.53 17.88 -1.51
CA CYS A 239 8.64 16.51 -0.98
C CYS A 239 10.05 16.21 -0.46
N VAL A 240 11.07 16.57 -1.24
CA VAL A 240 12.49 16.43 -0.81
C VAL A 240 12.80 17.34 0.38
N GLY A 241 12.31 18.59 0.35
CA GLY A 241 12.54 19.56 1.44
C GLY A 241 11.88 19.20 2.77
N TYR A 242 10.81 18.39 2.74
CA TYR A 242 10.14 17.90 3.95
C TYR A 242 10.69 16.55 4.42
N SER A 243 11.49 15.86 3.59
CA SER A 243 11.92 14.50 3.87
C SER A 243 12.78 14.39 5.11
N ASP A 244 12.48 13.40 5.95
CA ASP A 244 13.28 12.99 7.11
C ASP A 244 14.51 12.15 6.70
N ILE A 245 14.57 11.71 5.43
CA ILE A 245 15.67 10.92 4.88
C ILE A 245 16.40 11.70 3.77
N ASP A 246 17.73 11.63 3.80
CA ASP A 246 18.60 12.11 2.72
C ASP A 246 18.77 10.96 1.72
N THR A 247 18.12 11.07 0.57
CA THR A 247 18.17 10.11 -0.55
C THR A 247 19.23 10.49 -1.56
#